data_47827bb6775db16967fb733d7c7fac36
#
_entry.id   47827bb6775db16967fb733d7c7fac36
#
_cell.length_a   1.000
_cell.length_b   1.000
_cell.length_c   1.000
_cell.angle_alpha   90.00
_cell.angle_beta   90.00
_cell.angle_gamma   90.00
#
_symmetry.space_group_name_H-M   'P 1'
#
loop_
_entity.id
_entity.type
_entity.pdbx_description
1 polymer ?
#
loop_
_entity_poly.entity_id
_entity_poly.type
_entity_poly.pdbx_seq_one_letter_code
_entity_poly.pdbx_strand_id
1 'polypeptide(L)'
;QCNILKNLGVKVIILDKAYFKISNKIRNKKIQVALYPILVSLYLTLQKLRGVTFKVIAHGYCSPFYRNDILIAHGNMKCYFQTVMKKKPNRLSGSGLLSFYERLAGSFSKNIWAVSNKVKSEWNELYNINSHKIKVVRNFINLEQFDCTDVNEAQYVTFVGRLEKGKGIDDLYYICKNLPDTSFHLVSSIPAPQNFASLNNVLTSIAVPYAKMPEIFKKSRVLILPSYYEGYELVTIEALCCGCPVIGYNVGAIRELYAESFPGVFIANNKEDLAQVAYELISLDNEKYYHLRQTIYSKRELFSEERYAEILTAAFNEKK
;
A
#
# COMPACT_ATOMS: atom_id res chain seq x y z
N GLN A 1 1.03 9.08 -10.22
CA GLN A 1 -0.18 9.59 -10.91
C GLN A 1 -0.03 11.06 -11.31
N CYS A 2 0.31 11.96 -10.38
CA CYS A 2 0.45 13.39 -10.70
C CYS A 2 1.50 13.65 -11.79
N ASN A 3 2.63 12.96 -11.74
CA ASN A 3 3.69 13.09 -12.74
C ASN A 3 3.23 12.57 -14.11
N ILE A 4 2.57 11.42 -14.16
CA ILE A 4 1.98 10.87 -15.39
C ILE A 4 1.05 11.90 -16.04
N LEU A 5 0.11 12.47 -15.27
CA LEU A 5 -0.83 13.47 -15.78
C LEU A 5 -0.12 14.74 -16.27
N LYS A 6 0.91 15.19 -15.56
CA LYS A 6 1.70 16.36 -15.99
C LYS A 6 2.47 16.08 -17.28
N ASN A 7 3.05 14.90 -17.43
CA ASN A 7 3.73 14.46 -18.66
C ASN A 7 2.78 14.39 -19.86
N LEU A 8 1.48 14.14 -19.61
CA LEU A 8 0.42 14.20 -20.62
C LEU A 8 -0.10 15.64 -20.87
N GLY A 9 0.55 16.67 -20.33
CA GLY A 9 0.15 18.07 -20.49
C GLY A 9 -1.07 18.49 -19.65
N VAL A 10 -1.52 17.67 -18.70
CA VAL A 10 -2.68 17.98 -17.86
C VAL A 10 -2.26 18.85 -16.68
N LYS A 11 -2.93 19.98 -16.47
CA LYS A 11 -2.75 20.80 -15.28
C LYS A 11 -3.33 20.09 -14.06
N VAL A 12 -2.48 19.72 -13.10
CA VAL A 12 -2.85 18.99 -11.88
C VAL A 12 -2.88 19.93 -10.68
N ILE A 13 -3.98 19.90 -9.93
CA ILE A 13 -4.13 20.60 -8.64
C ILE A 13 -4.37 19.54 -7.56
N ILE A 14 -3.52 19.52 -6.53
CA ILE A 14 -3.63 18.61 -5.40
C ILE A 14 -4.38 19.31 -4.28
N LEU A 15 -5.55 18.77 -3.93
CA LEU A 15 -6.37 19.24 -2.82
C LEU A 15 -6.10 18.39 -1.57
N ASP A 16 -5.03 18.69 -0.85
CA ASP A 16 -4.67 18.04 0.40
C ASP A 16 -4.98 18.93 1.62
N LYS A 17 -4.59 18.48 2.81
CA LYS A 17 -4.76 19.25 4.05
C LYS A 17 -3.94 20.54 4.06
N ALA A 18 -2.80 20.56 3.38
CA ALA A 18 -1.94 21.73 3.26
C ALA A 18 -2.59 22.80 2.38
N TYR A 19 -3.22 22.40 1.28
CA TYR A 19 -3.98 23.30 0.40
C TYR A 19 -5.02 24.13 1.18
N PHE A 20 -5.75 23.50 2.10
CA PHE A 20 -6.78 24.16 2.93
C PHE A 20 -6.22 24.80 4.20
N LYS A 21 -4.92 24.70 4.47
CA LYS A 21 -4.25 25.18 5.71
C LYS A 21 -4.96 24.70 7.00
N ILE A 22 -5.53 23.49 6.97
CA ILE A 22 -6.34 22.94 8.07
C ILE A 22 -5.48 22.72 9.31
N SER A 23 -4.24 22.24 9.15
CA SER A 23 -3.30 22.00 10.25
C SER A 23 -2.96 23.26 11.04
N ASN A 24 -2.98 24.42 10.40
CA ASN A 24 -2.66 25.71 11.03
C ASN A 24 -3.83 26.26 11.86
N LYS A 25 -5.06 25.87 11.53
CA LYS A 25 -6.28 26.41 12.13
C LYS A 25 -6.90 25.47 13.19
N ILE A 26 -6.66 24.17 13.07
CA ILE A 26 -7.32 23.14 13.89
C ILE A 26 -6.25 22.21 14.46
N ARG A 27 -6.01 22.28 15.77
CA ARG A 27 -5.01 21.41 16.46
C ARG A 27 -5.48 19.96 16.61
N ASN A 28 -6.79 19.74 16.75
CA ASN A 28 -7.34 18.40 16.99
C ASN A 28 -7.37 17.57 15.70
N LYS A 29 -6.52 16.53 15.62
CA LYS A 29 -6.40 15.62 14.46
C LYS A 29 -7.71 14.92 14.09
N LYS A 30 -8.57 14.58 15.08
CA LYS A 30 -9.87 13.94 14.81
C LYS A 30 -10.81 14.90 14.08
N ILE A 31 -10.83 16.16 14.49
CA ILE A 31 -11.63 17.21 13.83
C ILE A 31 -11.09 17.48 12.42
N GLN A 32 -9.76 17.53 12.23
CA GLN A 32 -9.16 17.67 10.89
C GLN A 32 -9.63 16.56 9.95
N VAL A 33 -9.62 15.31 10.42
CA VAL A 33 -10.03 14.14 9.63
C VAL A 33 -11.52 14.20 9.27
N ALA A 34 -12.37 14.70 10.16
CA ALA A 34 -13.80 14.84 9.93
C ALA A 34 -14.13 15.99 8.96
N LEU A 35 -13.49 17.15 9.11
CA LEU A 35 -13.79 18.34 8.33
C LEU A 35 -13.16 18.37 6.93
N TYR A 36 -11.96 17.81 6.77
CA TYR A 36 -11.23 17.85 5.51
C TYR A 36 -12.06 17.34 4.31
N PRO A 37 -12.71 16.16 4.36
CA PRO A 37 -13.50 15.65 3.24
C PRO A 37 -14.70 16.54 2.88
N ILE A 38 -15.28 17.19 3.89
CA ILE A 38 -16.39 18.15 3.69
C ILE A 38 -15.91 19.39 2.94
N LEU A 39 -14.77 19.95 3.37
CA LEU A 39 -14.18 21.13 2.73
C LEU A 39 -13.78 20.86 1.29
N VAL A 40 -13.19 19.69 1.00
CA VAL A 40 -12.87 19.28 -0.37
C VAL A 40 -14.13 19.21 -1.22
N SER A 41 -15.18 18.55 -0.72
CA SER A 41 -16.44 18.41 -1.46
C SER A 41 -17.10 19.75 -1.73
N LEU A 42 -17.13 20.66 -0.74
CA LEU A 42 -17.66 22.01 -0.88
C LEU A 42 -16.86 22.82 -1.90
N TYR A 43 -15.52 22.79 -1.81
CA TYR A 43 -14.64 23.49 -2.75
C TYR A 43 -14.91 23.05 -4.19
N LEU A 44 -14.93 21.73 -4.46
CA LEU A 44 -15.19 21.18 -5.78
C LEU A 44 -16.58 21.61 -6.32
N THR A 45 -17.59 21.60 -5.46
CA THR A 45 -18.94 22.05 -5.82
C THR A 45 -18.94 23.54 -6.19
N LEU A 46 -18.28 24.40 -5.40
CA LEU A 46 -18.17 25.83 -5.69
C LEU A 46 -17.42 26.10 -6.98
N GLN A 47 -16.31 25.38 -7.28
CA GLN A 47 -15.61 25.53 -8.56
C GLN A 47 -16.51 25.13 -9.74
N LYS A 48 -17.28 24.06 -9.60
CA LYS A 48 -18.26 23.63 -10.61
C LYS A 48 -19.32 24.68 -10.87
N LEU A 49 -19.89 25.28 -9.81
CA LEU A 49 -20.88 26.36 -9.92
C LEU A 49 -20.31 27.63 -10.56
N ARG A 50 -19.00 27.87 -10.43
CA ARG A 50 -18.29 28.96 -11.12
C ARG A 50 -17.98 28.68 -12.60
N GLY A 51 -18.46 27.55 -13.14
CA GLY A 51 -18.23 27.16 -14.53
C GLY A 51 -16.83 26.57 -14.83
N VAL A 52 -16.03 26.30 -13.80
CA VAL A 52 -14.70 25.69 -14.02
C VAL A 52 -14.86 24.24 -14.47
N THR A 53 -14.22 23.88 -15.58
CA THR A 53 -14.21 22.51 -16.11
C THR A 53 -12.99 21.76 -15.59
N PHE A 54 -13.21 20.60 -14.95
CA PHE A 54 -12.16 19.74 -14.42
C PHE A 54 -12.65 18.30 -14.27
N LYS A 55 -11.71 17.36 -14.15
CA LYS A 55 -11.97 15.97 -13.74
C LYS A 55 -11.39 15.74 -12.34
N VAL A 56 -12.03 14.87 -11.55
CA VAL A 56 -11.66 14.60 -10.17
C VAL A 56 -11.22 13.15 -10.00
N ILE A 57 -9.97 12.97 -9.57
CA ILE A 57 -9.49 11.69 -9.03
C ILE A 57 -9.45 11.84 -7.51
N ALA A 58 -10.28 11.09 -6.82
CA ALA A 58 -10.33 11.07 -5.37
C ALA A 58 -9.64 9.82 -4.81
N HIS A 59 -9.08 9.92 -3.61
CA HIS A 59 -8.47 8.81 -2.88
C HIS A 59 -9.27 8.49 -1.62
N GLY A 60 -9.86 7.28 -1.55
CA GLY A 60 -10.64 6.82 -0.40
C GLY A 60 -11.79 7.79 -0.08
N TYR A 61 -11.83 8.29 1.16
CA TYR A 61 -12.92 9.13 1.70
C TYR A 61 -12.76 10.64 1.47
N CYS A 62 -11.83 11.09 0.59
CA CYS A 62 -11.43 12.50 0.52
C CYS A 62 -12.51 13.47 0.01
N SER A 63 -13.49 13.02 -0.79
CA SER A 63 -14.57 13.87 -1.33
C SER A 63 -15.92 13.14 -1.33
N PRO A 64 -16.49 12.83 -0.15
CA PRO A 64 -17.67 11.98 -0.02
C PRO A 64 -18.96 12.59 -0.57
N PHE A 65 -19.05 13.92 -0.64
CA PHE A 65 -20.26 14.65 -1.07
C PHE A 65 -20.10 15.25 -2.47
N TYR A 66 -19.11 14.79 -3.26
CA TYR A 66 -18.89 15.24 -4.63
C TYR A 66 -18.89 14.06 -5.60
N ARG A 67 -19.39 14.26 -6.82
CA ARG A 67 -19.39 13.22 -7.86
C ARG A 67 -18.02 13.13 -8.53
N ASN A 68 -17.15 12.27 -8.01
CA ASN A 68 -15.82 12.05 -8.55
C ASN A 68 -15.89 11.34 -9.91
N ASP A 69 -14.96 11.64 -10.82
CA ASP A 69 -14.83 10.89 -12.08
C ASP A 69 -14.21 9.53 -11.82
N ILE A 70 -13.16 9.49 -10.99
CA ILE A 70 -12.49 8.27 -10.54
C ILE A 70 -12.29 8.35 -9.02
N LEU A 71 -12.62 7.28 -8.33
CA LEU A 71 -12.27 7.07 -6.93
C LEU A 71 -11.28 5.91 -6.82
N ILE A 72 -10.10 6.16 -6.25
CA ILE A 72 -9.11 5.10 -6.01
C ILE A 72 -9.32 4.53 -4.61
N ALA A 73 -9.65 3.25 -4.55
CA ALA A 73 -9.88 2.48 -3.34
C ALA A 73 -8.60 1.72 -2.97
N HIS A 74 -7.81 2.28 -2.03
CA HIS A 74 -6.57 1.66 -1.54
C HIS A 74 -6.80 0.55 -0.52
N GLY A 75 -8.00 0.41 0.00
CA GLY A 75 -8.43 -0.57 0.99
C GLY A 75 -9.89 -0.34 1.33
N ASN A 76 -10.36 -0.92 2.43
CA ASN A 76 -11.69 -0.72 2.96
C ASN A 76 -11.61 -0.42 4.46
N MET A 77 -11.99 0.79 4.86
CA MET A 77 -11.90 1.23 6.27
C MET A 77 -12.73 0.34 7.21
N LYS A 78 -13.90 -0.11 6.78
CA LYS A 78 -14.74 -1.00 7.60
C LYS A 78 -14.06 -2.35 7.82
N CYS A 79 -13.47 -2.93 6.77
CA CYS A 79 -12.72 -4.17 6.85
C CYS A 79 -11.48 -4.02 7.74
N TYR A 80 -10.70 -2.96 7.57
CA TYR A 80 -9.55 -2.66 8.42
C TYR A 80 -9.91 -2.61 9.91
N PHE A 81 -10.98 -1.89 10.28
CA PHE A 81 -11.40 -1.81 11.68
C PHE A 81 -11.88 -3.16 12.24
N GLN A 82 -12.54 -3.97 11.41
CA GLN A 82 -12.98 -5.31 11.82
C GLN A 82 -11.81 -6.27 12.01
N THR A 83 -10.86 -6.27 11.07
CA THR A 83 -9.74 -7.23 11.03
C THR A 83 -8.63 -6.85 12.01
N VAL A 84 -8.13 -5.62 11.94
CA VAL A 84 -6.97 -5.17 12.70
C VAL A 84 -7.36 -4.70 14.10
N MET A 85 -8.39 -3.87 14.18
CA MET A 85 -8.81 -3.26 15.45
C MET A 85 -9.79 -4.15 16.22
N LYS A 86 -10.27 -5.25 15.63
CA LYS A 86 -11.29 -6.15 16.19
C LYS A 86 -12.53 -5.41 16.72
N LYS A 87 -12.88 -4.30 16.06
CA LYS A 87 -13.98 -3.41 16.42
C LYS A 87 -14.97 -3.29 15.27
N LYS A 88 -16.26 -3.47 15.55
CA LYS A 88 -17.30 -3.07 14.59
C LYS A 88 -17.38 -1.53 14.60
N PRO A 89 -17.24 -0.85 13.43
CA PRO A 89 -17.39 0.61 13.38
C PRO A 89 -18.78 1.01 13.87
N ASN A 90 -18.84 1.77 14.95
CA ASN A 90 -20.09 2.36 15.43
C ASN A 90 -20.33 3.69 14.69
N ARG A 91 -21.57 3.97 14.26
CA ARG A 91 -21.94 5.18 13.50
C ARG A 91 -21.50 6.49 14.18
N LEU A 92 -21.44 6.52 15.50
CA LEU A 92 -21.03 7.68 16.30
C LEU A 92 -19.53 7.75 16.61
N SER A 93 -18.75 6.76 16.18
CA SER A 93 -17.28 6.74 16.37
C SER A 93 -16.57 7.36 15.16
N GLY A 94 -15.33 7.83 15.37
CA GLY A 94 -14.49 8.30 14.26
C GLY A 94 -14.26 7.24 13.17
N SER A 95 -14.18 5.96 13.53
CA SER A 95 -14.10 4.84 12.58
C SER A 95 -15.38 4.67 11.77
N GLY A 96 -16.53 4.83 12.41
CA GLY A 96 -17.83 4.80 11.74
C GLY A 96 -17.99 5.96 10.76
N LEU A 97 -17.56 7.17 11.14
CA LEU A 97 -17.59 8.35 10.27
C LEU A 97 -16.71 8.16 9.03
N LEU A 98 -15.48 7.65 9.19
CA LEU A 98 -14.60 7.38 8.06
C LEU A 98 -15.15 6.33 7.11
N SER A 99 -15.69 5.22 7.64
CA SER A 99 -16.35 4.19 6.83
C SER A 99 -17.59 4.73 6.11
N PHE A 100 -18.34 5.63 6.75
CA PHE A 100 -19.47 6.30 6.14
C PHE A 100 -19.06 7.22 4.99
N TYR A 101 -18.02 8.05 5.19
CA TYR A 101 -17.49 8.91 4.13
C TYR A 101 -16.94 8.09 2.95
N GLU A 102 -16.24 7.00 3.21
CA GLU A 102 -15.72 6.12 2.17
C GLU A 102 -16.86 5.49 1.35
N ARG A 103 -17.92 4.99 2.02
CA ARG A 103 -19.11 4.48 1.35
C ARG A 103 -19.81 5.56 0.50
N LEU A 104 -19.98 6.77 1.02
CA LEU A 104 -20.59 7.87 0.27
C LEU A 104 -19.74 8.25 -0.95
N ALA A 105 -18.42 8.40 -0.78
CA ALA A 105 -17.52 8.69 -1.88
C ALA A 105 -17.66 7.65 -3.00
N GLY A 106 -17.72 6.36 -2.66
CA GLY A 106 -17.96 5.28 -3.62
C GLY A 106 -19.33 5.35 -4.30
N SER A 107 -20.38 5.64 -3.53
CA SER A 107 -21.74 5.74 -4.08
C SER A 107 -21.88 6.87 -5.11
N PHE A 108 -21.26 8.02 -4.84
CA PHE A 108 -21.32 9.20 -5.71
C PHE A 108 -20.31 9.18 -6.87
N SER A 109 -19.23 8.42 -6.79
CA SER A 109 -18.22 8.36 -7.86
C SER A 109 -18.76 7.69 -9.12
N LYS A 110 -18.31 8.12 -10.29
CA LYS A 110 -18.65 7.49 -11.59
C LYS A 110 -17.99 6.11 -11.69
N ASN A 111 -16.69 6.07 -11.48
CA ASN A 111 -15.86 4.86 -11.55
C ASN A 111 -15.07 4.70 -10.26
N ILE A 112 -14.85 3.46 -9.84
CA ILE A 112 -14.00 3.11 -8.70
C ILE A 112 -12.86 2.23 -9.21
N TRP A 113 -11.65 2.60 -8.86
CA TRP A 113 -10.45 1.80 -9.12
C TRP A 113 -9.99 1.16 -7.82
N ALA A 114 -10.29 -0.11 -7.65
CA ALA A 114 -9.81 -0.90 -6.54
C ALA A 114 -8.40 -1.40 -6.84
N VAL A 115 -7.49 -1.28 -5.86
CA VAL A 115 -6.09 -1.69 -6.05
C VAL A 115 -5.89 -3.22 -6.11
N SER A 116 -6.90 -4.01 -5.75
CA SER A 116 -6.88 -5.48 -5.80
C SER A 116 -8.28 -6.07 -5.95
N ASN A 117 -8.37 -7.35 -6.32
CA ASN A 117 -9.64 -8.09 -6.35
C ASN A 117 -10.27 -8.17 -4.95
N LYS A 118 -9.43 -8.30 -3.91
CA LYS A 118 -9.88 -8.30 -2.52
C LYS A 118 -10.57 -6.98 -2.15
N VAL A 119 -9.96 -5.85 -2.46
CA VAL A 119 -10.55 -4.51 -2.22
C VAL A 119 -11.84 -4.34 -3.01
N LYS A 120 -11.90 -4.81 -4.26
CA LYS A 120 -13.13 -4.81 -5.07
C LYS A 120 -14.26 -5.58 -4.38
N SER A 121 -14.00 -6.80 -3.91
CA SER A 121 -14.99 -7.62 -3.18
C SER A 121 -15.44 -6.94 -1.88
N GLU A 122 -14.50 -6.39 -1.10
CA GLU A 122 -14.81 -5.68 0.13
C GLU A 122 -15.72 -4.45 -0.09
N TRP A 123 -15.48 -3.69 -1.15
CA TRP A 123 -16.32 -2.54 -1.50
C TRP A 123 -17.73 -2.97 -1.96
N ASN A 124 -17.82 -4.03 -2.74
CA ASN A 124 -19.09 -4.61 -3.14
C ASN A 124 -19.88 -5.14 -1.93
N GLU A 125 -19.28 -5.99 -1.11
CA GLU A 125 -19.94 -6.68 -0.01
C GLU A 125 -20.26 -5.77 1.18
N LEU A 126 -19.26 -4.97 1.63
CA LEU A 126 -19.38 -4.19 2.87
C LEU A 126 -20.07 -2.84 2.68
N TYR A 127 -19.97 -2.25 1.48
CA TYR A 127 -20.58 -0.96 1.15
C TYR A 127 -21.76 -1.06 0.19
N ASN A 128 -22.05 -2.26 -0.32
CA ASN A 128 -23.10 -2.52 -1.31
C ASN A 128 -22.93 -1.66 -2.59
N ILE A 129 -21.68 -1.53 -3.05
CA ILE A 129 -21.35 -0.84 -4.31
C ILE A 129 -21.41 -1.84 -5.45
N ASN A 130 -22.13 -1.50 -6.52
CA ASN A 130 -22.26 -2.36 -7.69
C ASN A 130 -20.87 -2.70 -8.28
N SER A 131 -20.58 -3.99 -8.45
CA SER A 131 -19.29 -4.51 -8.93
C SER A 131 -18.92 -4.03 -10.35
N HIS A 132 -19.92 -3.73 -11.22
CA HIS A 132 -19.68 -3.15 -12.55
C HIS A 132 -19.07 -1.74 -12.50
N LYS A 133 -19.26 -1.03 -11.39
CA LYS A 133 -18.67 0.29 -11.15
C LYS A 133 -17.21 0.21 -10.69
N ILE A 134 -16.73 -1.00 -10.31
CA ILE A 134 -15.44 -1.21 -9.69
C ILE A 134 -14.53 -1.97 -10.67
N LYS A 135 -13.50 -1.29 -11.19
CA LYS A 135 -12.41 -1.86 -11.98
C LYS A 135 -11.21 -2.13 -11.07
N VAL A 136 -10.52 -3.24 -11.25
CA VAL A 136 -9.24 -3.47 -10.58
C VAL A 136 -8.14 -2.77 -11.37
N VAL A 137 -7.45 -1.84 -10.70
CA VAL A 137 -6.30 -1.11 -11.22
C VAL A 137 -5.22 -1.09 -10.15
N ARG A 138 -4.22 -1.93 -10.30
CA ARG A 138 -3.14 -2.13 -9.32
C ARG A 138 -2.22 -0.92 -9.21
N ASN A 139 -1.54 -0.81 -8.10
CA ASN A 139 -0.46 0.14 -7.93
C ASN A 139 0.70 -0.17 -8.89
N PHE A 140 1.51 0.83 -9.17
CA PHE A 140 2.67 0.76 -10.06
C PHE A 140 3.92 1.33 -9.38
N ILE A 141 5.08 1.03 -9.95
CA ILE A 141 6.39 1.49 -9.48
C ILE A 141 7.11 2.19 -10.63
N ASN A 142 7.93 3.19 -10.30
CA ASN A 142 8.92 3.72 -11.23
C ASN A 142 10.08 2.70 -11.29
N LEU A 143 10.17 1.96 -12.38
CA LEU A 143 11.16 0.88 -12.54
C LEU A 143 12.59 1.39 -12.60
N GLU A 144 12.83 2.60 -13.12
CA GLU A 144 14.17 3.20 -13.16
C GLU A 144 14.71 3.42 -11.74
N GLN A 145 13.84 3.83 -10.81
CA GLN A 145 14.23 4.03 -9.41
C GLN A 145 14.53 2.71 -8.71
N PHE A 146 13.87 1.61 -9.08
CA PHE A 146 14.02 0.28 -8.48
C PHE A 146 14.81 -0.67 -9.37
N ASP A 147 15.77 -0.15 -10.14
CA ASP A 147 16.72 -0.96 -10.88
C ASP A 147 17.84 -1.49 -9.96
N CYS A 148 17.78 -2.78 -9.68
CA CYS A 148 18.66 -3.47 -8.75
C CYS A 148 19.35 -4.67 -9.43
N THR A 149 20.21 -4.41 -10.41
CA THR A 149 20.90 -5.47 -11.18
C THR A 149 21.99 -6.18 -10.37
N ASP A 150 22.59 -5.52 -9.36
CA ASP A 150 23.67 -6.06 -8.56
C ASP A 150 23.16 -6.66 -7.25
N VAL A 151 23.40 -7.96 -7.03
CA VAL A 151 22.70 -8.77 -6.01
C VAL A 151 23.62 -9.50 -5.03
N ASN A 152 24.94 -9.24 -5.06
CA ASN A 152 25.92 -10.04 -4.33
C ASN A 152 25.95 -9.82 -2.80
N GLU A 153 25.19 -8.85 -2.25
CA GLU A 153 25.26 -8.48 -0.82
C GLU A 153 24.01 -8.84 -0.01
N ALA A 154 23.10 -9.65 -0.54
CA ALA A 154 21.83 -9.94 0.16
C ALA A 154 22.04 -10.84 1.40
N GLN A 155 21.79 -10.29 2.60
CA GLN A 155 22.04 -10.96 3.87
C GLN A 155 20.93 -10.79 4.92
N TYR A 156 20.04 -9.80 4.77
CA TYR A 156 19.05 -9.50 5.80
C TYR A 156 17.68 -10.11 5.50
N VAL A 157 16.98 -10.56 6.55
CA VAL A 157 15.53 -10.60 6.54
C VAL A 157 15.05 -9.19 6.82
N THR A 158 14.41 -8.57 5.83
CA THR A 158 14.06 -7.16 5.92
C THR A 158 12.54 -6.99 6.14
N PHE A 159 12.18 -6.11 7.06
CA PHE A 159 10.82 -5.59 7.22
C PHE A 159 10.80 -4.12 6.85
N VAL A 160 9.80 -3.71 6.06
CA VAL A 160 9.59 -2.29 5.72
C VAL A 160 8.16 -1.91 6.02
N GLY A 161 7.96 -0.98 6.95
CA GLY A 161 6.62 -0.53 7.33
C GLY A 161 6.57 0.12 8.71
N ARG A 162 5.39 0.58 9.11
CA ARG A 162 5.21 1.08 10.48
C ARG A 162 5.22 -0.08 11.47
N LEU A 163 6.03 0.03 12.51
CA LEU A 163 6.12 -0.97 13.57
C LEU A 163 4.90 -0.87 14.51
N GLU A 164 3.73 -1.32 14.02
CA GLU A 164 2.44 -1.26 14.70
C GLU A 164 1.67 -2.59 14.58
N LYS A 165 0.64 -2.79 15.42
CA LYS A 165 -0.13 -4.05 15.51
C LYS A 165 -0.70 -4.50 14.17
N GLY A 166 -1.21 -3.58 13.35
CA GLY A 166 -1.78 -3.91 12.04
C GLY A 166 -0.76 -4.50 11.06
N LYS A 167 0.51 -4.19 11.26
CA LYS A 167 1.63 -4.70 10.49
C LYS A 167 2.30 -5.93 11.10
N GLY A 168 1.67 -6.54 12.15
CA GLY A 168 2.12 -7.78 12.76
C GLY A 168 3.41 -7.65 13.59
N ILE A 169 3.58 -6.52 14.30
CA ILE A 169 4.79 -6.27 15.08
C ILE A 169 5.08 -7.36 16.13
N ASP A 170 4.03 -7.94 16.71
CA ASP A 170 4.17 -8.99 17.73
C ASP A 170 4.71 -10.29 17.10
N ASP A 171 4.26 -10.63 15.89
CA ASP A 171 4.74 -11.78 15.13
C ASP A 171 6.17 -11.53 14.62
N LEU A 172 6.46 -10.31 14.17
CA LEU A 172 7.82 -9.93 13.78
C LEU A 172 8.82 -10.07 14.94
N TYR A 173 8.43 -9.62 16.15
CA TYR A 173 9.25 -9.82 17.34
C TYR A 173 9.48 -11.30 17.66
N TYR A 174 8.42 -12.11 17.57
CA TYR A 174 8.53 -13.56 17.73
C TYR A 174 9.54 -14.18 16.78
N ILE A 175 9.48 -13.81 15.49
CA ILE A 175 10.37 -14.33 14.45
C ILE A 175 11.83 -13.93 14.72
N CYS A 176 12.08 -12.65 14.99
CA CYS A 176 13.44 -12.17 15.30
C CYS A 176 14.04 -12.88 16.52
N LYS A 177 13.22 -13.14 17.55
CA LYS A 177 13.65 -13.83 18.78
C LYS A 177 13.97 -15.33 18.55
N ASN A 178 13.21 -16.00 17.67
CA ASN A 178 13.33 -17.44 17.43
C ASN A 178 14.35 -17.81 16.33
N LEU A 179 14.89 -16.80 15.63
CA LEU A 179 15.96 -16.96 14.65
C LEU A 179 17.17 -16.09 15.05
N PRO A 180 17.87 -16.41 16.19
CA PRO A 180 18.88 -15.54 16.75
C PRO A 180 20.13 -15.39 15.86
N ASP A 181 20.42 -16.39 15.02
CA ASP A 181 21.58 -16.39 14.10
C ASP A 181 21.26 -15.71 12.76
N THR A 182 20.04 -15.24 12.58
CA THR A 182 19.58 -14.54 11.39
C THR A 182 19.62 -13.02 11.59
N SER A 183 20.24 -12.31 10.65
CA SER A 183 20.28 -10.84 10.67
C SER A 183 19.00 -10.23 10.14
N PHE A 184 18.34 -9.41 10.95
CA PHE A 184 17.12 -8.68 10.58
C PHE A 184 17.41 -7.20 10.36
N HIS A 185 16.77 -6.59 9.35
CA HIS A 185 16.78 -5.15 9.14
C HIS A 185 15.36 -4.61 9.13
N LEU A 186 14.98 -3.84 10.17
CA LEU A 186 13.67 -3.24 10.33
C LEU A 186 13.72 -1.77 9.89
N VAL A 187 13.06 -1.45 8.79
CA VAL A 187 12.96 -0.10 8.24
C VAL A 187 11.58 0.46 8.53
N SER A 188 11.52 1.55 9.30
CA SER A 188 10.24 2.12 9.75
C SER A 188 10.27 3.65 9.79
N SER A 189 9.09 4.27 9.74
CA SER A 189 8.92 5.71 9.98
C SER A 189 8.80 6.06 11.46
N ILE A 190 8.70 5.06 12.35
CA ILE A 190 8.60 5.21 13.80
C ILE A 190 9.64 4.31 14.48
N PRO A 191 10.13 4.68 15.68
CA PRO A 191 11.07 3.85 16.45
C PRO A 191 10.51 2.46 16.72
N ALA A 192 11.40 1.47 16.75
CA ALA A 192 11.05 0.14 17.24
C ALA A 192 10.71 0.17 18.73
N PRO A 193 9.73 -0.63 19.18
CA PRO A 193 9.47 -0.82 20.60
C PRO A 193 10.70 -1.33 21.35
N GLN A 194 10.76 -0.97 22.65
CA GLN A 194 11.94 -1.22 23.50
C GLN A 194 12.36 -2.70 23.58
N ASN A 195 11.41 -3.63 23.44
CA ASN A 195 11.70 -5.06 23.45
C ASN A 195 12.61 -5.52 22.30
N PHE A 196 12.61 -4.82 21.14
CA PHE A 196 13.54 -5.12 20.05
C PHE A 196 15.00 -4.74 20.37
N ALA A 197 15.23 -3.78 21.28
CA ALA A 197 16.56 -3.35 21.69
C ALA A 197 17.37 -4.45 22.40
N SER A 198 16.71 -5.48 22.94
CA SER A 198 17.35 -6.63 23.56
C SER A 198 17.79 -7.72 22.57
N LEU A 199 17.48 -7.57 21.28
CA LEU A 199 17.81 -8.54 20.24
C LEU A 199 19.09 -8.09 19.50
N ASN A 200 20.18 -8.86 19.65
CA ASN A 200 21.47 -8.55 19.03
C ASN A 200 21.50 -8.72 17.51
N ASN A 201 20.52 -9.43 16.96
CA ASN A 201 20.39 -9.76 15.54
C ASN A 201 19.48 -8.77 14.77
N VAL A 202 19.07 -7.67 15.38
CA VAL A 202 18.13 -6.71 14.78
C VAL A 202 18.77 -5.34 14.57
N LEU A 203 18.94 -4.96 13.30
CA LEU A 203 19.25 -3.59 12.88
C LEU A 203 17.97 -2.82 12.65
N THR A 204 17.90 -1.57 13.12
CA THR A 204 16.75 -0.68 12.89
C THR A 204 17.17 0.57 12.13
N SER A 205 16.38 0.98 11.12
CA SER A 205 16.55 2.24 10.39
C SER A 205 15.26 3.03 10.42
N ILE A 206 15.35 4.31 10.82
CA ILE A 206 14.18 5.18 10.97
C ILE A 206 14.16 6.22 9.87
N ALA A 207 12.96 6.41 9.28
CA ALA A 207 12.70 7.45 8.27
C ALA A 207 13.69 7.45 7.09
N VAL A 208 14.04 6.26 6.59
CA VAL A 208 14.89 6.13 5.39
C VAL A 208 14.21 6.85 4.22
N PRO A 209 14.93 7.74 3.50
CA PRO A 209 14.40 8.40 2.31
C PRO A 209 13.98 7.38 1.24
N TYR A 210 12.86 7.63 0.57
CA TYR A 210 12.32 6.72 -0.44
C TYR A 210 13.33 6.39 -1.55
N ALA A 211 14.15 7.36 -1.96
CA ALA A 211 15.21 7.16 -2.95
C ALA A 211 16.30 6.14 -2.51
N LYS A 212 16.40 5.82 -1.21
CA LYS A 212 17.33 4.83 -0.66
C LYS A 212 16.73 3.42 -0.51
N MET A 213 15.45 3.25 -0.78
CA MET A 213 14.78 1.96 -0.66
C MET A 213 15.36 0.87 -1.57
N PRO A 214 15.79 1.15 -2.82
CA PRO A 214 16.44 0.15 -3.65
C PRO A 214 17.69 -0.47 -3.01
N GLU A 215 18.50 0.35 -2.32
CA GLU A 215 19.71 -0.13 -1.61
C GLU A 215 19.34 -1.06 -0.44
N ILE A 216 18.20 -0.82 0.22
CA ILE A 216 17.68 -1.71 1.26
C ILE A 216 17.32 -3.07 0.65
N PHE A 217 16.57 -3.09 -0.47
CA PHE A 217 16.15 -4.33 -1.12
C PHE A 217 17.31 -5.09 -1.77
N LYS A 218 18.36 -4.40 -2.24
CA LYS A 218 19.61 -5.06 -2.69
C LYS A 218 20.23 -5.91 -1.59
N LYS A 219 20.25 -5.40 -0.36
CA LYS A 219 20.81 -6.07 0.82
C LYS A 219 19.84 -7.06 1.47
N SER A 220 18.59 -7.12 1.00
CA SER A 220 17.57 -8.00 1.55
C SER A 220 17.61 -9.37 0.89
N ARG A 221 17.77 -10.40 1.68
CA ARG A 221 17.64 -11.79 1.26
C ARG A 221 16.18 -12.17 1.06
N VAL A 222 15.32 -11.62 1.91
CA VAL A 222 13.86 -11.75 1.83
C VAL A 222 13.19 -10.57 2.50
N LEU A 223 12.09 -10.07 1.92
CA LEU A 223 11.17 -9.13 2.58
C LEU A 223 10.11 -9.93 3.34
N ILE A 224 9.96 -9.66 4.64
CA ILE A 224 8.94 -10.28 5.50
C ILE A 224 7.84 -9.28 5.87
N LEU A 225 6.57 -9.64 5.63
CA LEU A 225 5.41 -8.78 5.88
C LEU A 225 4.32 -9.54 6.65
N PRO A 226 4.36 -9.56 7.99
CA PRO A 226 3.35 -10.22 8.83
C PRO A 226 2.09 -9.36 9.01
N SER A 227 1.70 -8.59 7.99
CA SER A 227 0.54 -7.69 8.04
C SER A 227 -0.77 -8.45 8.09
N TYR A 228 -1.70 -8.02 8.95
CA TYR A 228 -3.03 -8.63 9.06
C TYR A 228 -4.05 -8.08 8.06
N TYR A 229 -3.76 -6.92 7.48
CA TYR A 229 -4.61 -6.30 6.46
C TYR A 229 -3.78 -5.38 5.57
N GLU A 230 -3.90 -5.60 4.26
CA GLU A 230 -3.35 -4.73 3.20
C GLU A 230 -4.36 -4.63 2.06
N GLY A 231 -4.33 -3.52 1.33
CA GLY A 231 -5.09 -3.37 0.09
C GLY A 231 -4.33 -3.90 -1.12
N TYR A 232 -3.15 -3.33 -1.35
CA TYR A 232 -2.11 -3.75 -2.31
C TYR A 232 -0.86 -2.93 -1.98
N GLU A 233 -0.04 -3.43 -1.07
CA GLU A 233 1.10 -2.70 -0.51
C GLU A 233 2.21 -2.53 -1.55
N LEU A 234 2.72 -1.29 -1.65
CA LEU A 234 3.80 -0.93 -2.59
C LEU A 234 5.10 -1.64 -2.25
N VAL A 235 5.40 -1.81 -0.98
CA VAL A 235 6.65 -2.41 -0.52
C VAL A 235 6.89 -3.82 -1.07
N THR A 236 5.83 -4.61 -1.28
CA THR A 236 5.91 -5.92 -1.94
C THR A 236 6.39 -5.78 -3.37
N ILE A 237 5.76 -4.92 -4.17
CA ILE A 237 6.16 -4.76 -5.58
C ILE A 237 7.50 -4.04 -5.72
N GLU A 238 7.86 -3.14 -4.81
CA GLU A 238 9.18 -2.51 -4.72
C GLU A 238 10.30 -3.56 -4.52
N ALA A 239 10.11 -4.47 -3.57
CA ALA A 239 11.05 -5.57 -3.32
C ALA A 239 11.17 -6.50 -4.54
N LEU A 240 10.04 -6.90 -5.12
CA LEU A 240 10.02 -7.77 -6.30
C LEU A 240 10.66 -7.09 -7.52
N CYS A 241 10.50 -5.78 -7.71
CA CYS A 241 11.21 -5.03 -8.75
C CYS A 241 12.73 -5.05 -8.58
N CYS A 242 13.21 -5.20 -7.35
CA CYS A 242 14.64 -5.42 -7.04
C CYS A 242 15.03 -6.90 -7.02
N GLY A 243 14.18 -7.81 -7.47
CA GLY A 243 14.43 -9.26 -7.42
C GLY A 243 14.42 -9.86 -6.01
N CYS A 244 14.01 -9.12 -4.99
CA CYS A 244 13.94 -9.61 -3.62
C CYS A 244 12.67 -10.45 -3.40
N PRO A 245 12.76 -11.72 -2.99
CA PRO A 245 11.62 -12.54 -2.67
C PRO A 245 10.85 -11.97 -1.47
N VAL A 246 9.54 -12.24 -1.41
CA VAL A 246 8.65 -11.71 -0.38
C VAL A 246 7.87 -12.84 0.27
N ILE A 247 7.79 -12.80 1.59
CA ILE A 247 6.93 -13.68 2.38
C ILE A 247 6.02 -12.88 3.29
N GLY A 248 4.76 -13.31 3.44
CA GLY A 248 3.82 -12.71 4.37
C GLY A 248 2.55 -13.51 4.51
N TYR A 249 1.57 -12.92 5.22
CA TYR A 249 0.25 -13.51 5.30
C TYR A 249 -0.55 -13.31 4.00
N ASN A 250 -1.63 -14.07 3.84
CA ASN A 250 -2.49 -14.06 2.65
C ASN A 250 -3.34 -12.77 2.55
N VAL A 251 -2.67 -11.62 2.41
CA VAL A 251 -3.29 -10.28 2.29
C VAL A 251 -2.63 -9.45 1.19
N GLY A 252 -3.31 -8.41 0.74
CA GLY A 252 -2.75 -7.38 -0.15
C GLY A 252 -2.16 -7.89 -1.45
N ALA A 253 -1.01 -7.35 -1.84
CA ALA A 253 -0.29 -7.71 -3.05
C ALA A 253 0.24 -9.15 -2.98
N ILE A 254 0.70 -9.62 -1.81
CA ILE A 254 1.16 -11.00 -1.61
C ILE A 254 0.07 -12.00 -2.03
N ARG A 255 -1.17 -11.80 -1.56
CA ARG A 255 -2.32 -12.64 -1.91
C ARG A 255 -2.57 -12.70 -3.42
N GLU A 256 -2.63 -11.53 -4.07
CA GLU A 256 -2.95 -11.42 -5.49
C GLU A 256 -1.86 -12.07 -6.34
N LEU A 257 -0.60 -11.77 -6.04
CA LEU A 257 0.56 -12.26 -6.79
C LEU A 257 0.80 -13.77 -6.58
N TYR A 258 0.57 -14.28 -5.36
CA TYR A 258 0.65 -15.71 -5.09
C TYR A 258 -0.42 -16.50 -5.87
N ALA A 259 -1.65 -15.98 -5.93
CA ALA A 259 -2.73 -16.59 -6.69
C ALA A 259 -2.44 -16.61 -8.22
N GLU A 260 -1.60 -15.69 -8.70
CA GLU A 260 -1.13 -15.61 -10.09
C GLU A 260 0.17 -16.40 -10.32
N SER A 261 0.65 -17.13 -9.32
CA SER A 261 1.92 -17.88 -9.37
C SER A 261 3.12 -16.99 -9.72
N PHE A 262 3.13 -15.75 -9.21
CA PHE A 262 4.26 -14.85 -9.40
C PHE A 262 5.50 -15.40 -8.68
N PRO A 263 6.67 -15.49 -9.34
CA PRO A 263 7.86 -16.08 -8.73
C PRO A 263 8.32 -15.27 -7.51
N GLY A 264 8.82 -15.98 -6.49
CA GLY A 264 9.38 -15.36 -5.28
C GLY A 264 8.37 -14.76 -4.31
N VAL A 265 7.08 -15.06 -4.48
CA VAL A 265 6.03 -14.69 -3.52
C VAL A 265 5.61 -15.92 -2.72
N PHE A 266 5.72 -15.85 -1.41
CA PHE A 266 5.42 -16.94 -0.49
C PHE A 266 4.34 -16.53 0.52
N ILE A 267 3.45 -17.46 0.86
CA ILE A 267 2.41 -17.26 1.87
C ILE A 267 2.70 -18.14 3.08
N ALA A 268 2.52 -17.57 4.27
CA ALA A 268 2.49 -18.30 5.53
C ALA A 268 1.11 -18.18 6.21
N ASN A 269 0.75 -19.17 7.01
CA ASN A 269 -0.53 -19.23 7.71
C ASN A 269 -0.47 -18.59 9.12
N ASN A 270 0.73 -18.63 9.72
CA ASN A 270 1.00 -18.13 11.08
C ASN A 270 2.46 -17.68 11.19
N LYS A 271 2.85 -17.20 12.36
CA LYS A 271 4.21 -16.68 12.61
C LYS A 271 5.28 -17.77 12.62
N GLU A 272 4.93 -19.00 12.96
CA GLU A 272 5.81 -20.17 12.92
C GLU A 272 6.15 -20.52 11.46
N ASP A 273 5.13 -20.56 10.58
CA ASP A 273 5.33 -20.76 9.14
C ASP A 273 6.16 -19.62 8.54
N LEU A 274 5.92 -18.36 8.96
CA LEU A 274 6.72 -17.22 8.51
C LEU A 274 8.20 -17.38 8.88
N ALA A 275 8.49 -17.80 10.11
CA ALA A 275 9.86 -18.05 10.57
C ALA A 275 10.51 -19.18 9.77
N GLN A 276 9.78 -20.27 9.53
CA GLN A 276 10.28 -21.44 8.80
C GLN A 276 10.62 -21.08 7.34
N VAL A 277 9.69 -20.45 6.62
CA VAL A 277 9.94 -20.08 5.20
C VAL A 277 11.03 -19.01 5.09
N ALA A 278 11.09 -18.05 6.03
CA ALA A 278 12.19 -17.08 6.08
C ALA A 278 13.55 -17.80 6.25
N TYR A 279 13.62 -18.76 7.15
CA TYR A 279 14.84 -19.57 7.37
C TYR A 279 15.24 -20.37 6.12
N GLU A 280 14.27 -21.00 5.43
CA GLU A 280 14.52 -21.74 4.19
C GLU A 280 15.10 -20.83 3.09
N LEU A 281 14.54 -19.63 2.90
CA LEU A 281 15.01 -18.67 1.90
C LEU A 281 16.42 -18.12 2.22
N ILE A 282 16.73 -17.94 3.50
CA ILE A 282 18.07 -17.52 3.93
C ILE A 282 19.08 -18.64 3.70
N SER A 283 18.68 -19.88 3.96
CA SER A 283 19.52 -21.07 3.87
C SER A 283 19.75 -21.59 2.43
N LEU A 284 19.07 -20.99 1.43
CA LEU A 284 19.33 -21.33 0.03
C LEU A 284 20.81 -21.10 -0.30
N ASP A 285 21.42 -22.01 -1.05
CA ASP A 285 22.73 -21.76 -1.63
C ASP A 285 22.70 -20.55 -2.58
N ASN A 286 23.85 -19.94 -2.79
CA ASN A 286 23.93 -18.69 -3.54
C ASN A 286 23.50 -18.85 -5.00
N GLU A 287 23.70 -19.99 -5.63
CA GLU A 287 23.32 -20.25 -7.01
C GLU A 287 21.80 -20.30 -7.17
N LYS A 288 21.11 -21.09 -6.33
CA LYS A 288 19.64 -21.17 -6.32
C LYS A 288 19.02 -19.84 -5.98
N TYR A 289 19.59 -19.13 -5.00
CA TYR A 289 19.09 -17.81 -4.60
C TYR A 289 19.27 -16.79 -5.74
N TYR A 290 20.42 -16.78 -6.41
CA TYR A 290 20.66 -15.91 -7.57
C TYR A 290 19.66 -16.20 -8.70
N HIS A 291 19.45 -17.47 -9.03
CA HIS A 291 18.46 -17.87 -10.06
C HIS A 291 17.03 -17.42 -9.69
N LEU A 292 16.63 -17.58 -8.42
CA LEU A 292 15.35 -17.08 -7.94
C LEU A 292 15.21 -15.57 -8.14
N ARG A 293 16.24 -14.80 -7.75
CA ARG A 293 16.23 -13.33 -7.92
C ARG A 293 16.12 -12.91 -9.38
N GLN A 294 16.88 -13.54 -10.28
CA GLN A 294 16.82 -13.25 -11.71
C GLN A 294 15.41 -13.55 -12.28
N THR A 295 14.82 -14.66 -11.87
CA THR A 295 13.47 -15.04 -12.27
C THR A 295 12.44 -13.98 -11.82
N ILE A 296 12.52 -13.51 -10.57
CA ILE A 296 11.66 -12.45 -10.03
C ILE A 296 11.85 -11.15 -10.84
N TYR A 297 13.11 -10.71 -10.96
CA TYR A 297 13.48 -9.46 -11.63
C TYR A 297 12.99 -9.42 -13.09
N SER A 298 13.03 -10.54 -13.82
CA SER A 298 12.58 -10.65 -15.21
C SER A 298 11.09 -10.32 -15.40
N LYS A 299 10.29 -10.33 -14.32
CA LYS A 299 8.83 -10.07 -14.36
C LYS A 299 8.44 -8.65 -13.93
N ARG A 300 9.40 -7.80 -13.62
CA ARG A 300 9.17 -6.47 -13.03
C ARG A 300 8.33 -5.52 -13.89
N GLU A 301 8.34 -5.70 -15.22
CA GLU A 301 7.57 -4.88 -16.17
C GLU A 301 6.05 -4.92 -15.91
N LEU A 302 5.56 -5.95 -15.22
CA LEU A 302 4.15 -6.04 -14.80
C LEU A 302 3.74 -4.90 -13.85
N PHE A 303 4.70 -4.23 -13.21
CA PHE A 303 4.50 -3.17 -12.23
C PHE A 303 4.86 -1.79 -12.77
N SER A 304 5.10 -1.64 -14.07
CA SER A 304 5.61 -0.42 -14.67
C SER A 304 4.62 0.75 -14.64
N GLU A 305 5.16 1.97 -14.62
CA GLU A 305 4.40 3.22 -14.70
C GLU A 305 3.70 3.37 -16.05
N GLU A 306 4.32 2.90 -17.13
CA GLU A 306 3.80 2.96 -18.50
C GLU A 306 2.46 2.24 -18.62
N ARG A 307 2.39 1.03 -18.08
CA ARG A 307 1.14 0.24 -18.07
C ARG A 307 0.01 0.95 -17.32
N TYR A 308 0.34 1.62 -16.23
CA TYR A 308 -0.65 2.42 -15.49
C TYR A 308 -1.05 3.68 -16.28
N ALA A 309 -0.11 4.33 -16.95
CA ALA A 309 -0.34 5.50 -17.77
C ALA A 309 -1.32 5.22 -18.91
N GLU A 310 -1.21 4.06 -19.57
CA GLU A 310 -2.16 3.62 -20.61
C GLU A 310 -3.59 3.52 -20.06
N ILE A 311 -3.76 2.86 -18.90
CA ILE A 311 -5.08 2.71 -18.24
C ILE A 311 -5.66 4.08 -17.87
N LEU A 312 -4.83 4.97 -17.33
CA LEU A 312 -5.22 6.30 -16.92
C LEU A 312 -5.63 7.15 -18.14
N THR A 313 -4.84 7.12 -19.21
CA THR A 313 -5.10 7.84 -20.45
C THR A 313 -6.41 7.38 -21.10
N ALA A 314 -6.63 6.07 -21.18
CA ALA A 314 -7.88 5.50 -21.70
C ALA A 314 -9.10 6.00 -20.91
N ALA A 315 -9.03 5.98 -19.57
CA ALA A 315 -10.12 6.45 -18.71
C ALA A 315 -10.41 7.97 -18.84
N PHE A 316 -9.39 8.77 -19.18
CA PHE A 316 -9.58 10.20 -19.44
C PHE A 316 -10.12 10.51 -20.83
N ASN A 317 -9.87 9.64 -21.81
CA ASN A 317 -10.31 9.79 -23.19
C ASN A 317 -11.70 9.19 -23.46
N GLU A 318 -12.22 8.36 -22.56
CA GLU A 318 -13.61 7.90 -22.64
C GLU A 318 -14.54 9.14 -22.65
N LYS A 319 -15.08 9.45 -23.85
CA LYS A 319 -16.07 10.51 -24.05
C LYS A 319 -17.33 10.16 -23.27
N LYS A 320 -17.96 11.18 -22.69
CA LYS A 320 -19.22 11.13 -21.95
C LYS A 320 -20.33 10.40 -22.70
#